data_827e1b9d34a899048a053268ca5b3f88
#
_entry.id   827e1b9d34a899048a053268ca5b3f88
#
_cell.length_a   1.000
_cell.length_b   1.000
_cell.length_c   1.000
_cell.angle_alpha   90.00
_cell.angle_beta   90.00
_cell.angle_gamma   90.00
#
_symmetry.space_group_name_H-M   'P 1'
#
loop_
_entity.id
_entity.type
_entity.pdbx_description
1 polymer ?
#
loop_
_entity_poly.entity_id
_entity_poly.type
_entity_poly.pdbx_seq_one_letter_code
_entity_poly.pdbx_strand_id
1 'polypeptide(L)'
;MLPLQQAYEVRSAVLEYIKATFHFKDNEVGKAFYQFIEDSRNGLFKGPYVSLKTPFVKAKEEEQIPLDIRPPFTPHLHQIQAFRRLTTHDGHQPEPTLLTTGTGSGKTECFLFPVLDYVYQMNREKVCPGMKVIILYPMNALASDQAKRLAEAIWGTEEDHPLRGKVTAGLFIGEGTNPKEHPTQMGKDHIIENRDSIVHGEVPDILLTNFKMLDYALIQQKYTSLWRGNLGAREPMLKFLVLDELHTYDGAQGTDVANLIRRLKLKLNLPEHRLTPVGTSATIGNKEDSKQLLCEYASSVFGEEFTAESIIEEHRISVEDFFADITEDGLPEKYDLKQCTLKETKTVEAYLRTIRQIWLPGCKADRAEIGARLRKLQIFKDLLSVTTQGIITMEQLGKQLGRKNAGFQRILLNYPAYAHIALENMLALISEAKMPGGKFPMLYLQVQLWQRELSGI
;
A
#
# COMPACT_ATOMS: atom_id res chain seq x y z
N MET A 1 4.03 20.54 -1.19
CA MET A 1 2.77 20.23 -0.47
C MET A 1 3.15 19.82 0.94
N LEU A 2 2.54 20.37 1.97
CA LEU A 2 2.86 20.12 3.37
C LEU A 2 1.78 19.20 3.98
N PRO A 3 2.04 17.89 4.18
CA PRO A 3 1.00 16.94 4.58
C PRO A 3 0.30 17.28 5.90
N LEU A 4 1.06 17.79 6.89
CA LEU A 4 0.50 18.19 8.16
C LEU A 4 -0.43 19.41 8.03
N GLN A 5 -0.01 20.42 7.26
CA GLN A 5 -0.82 21.60 6.97
C GLN A 5 -2.12 21.23 6.26
N GLN A 6 -2.06 20.34 5.27
CA GLN A 6 -3.26 19.84 4.60
C GLN A 6 -4.23 19.15 5.57
N ALA A 7 -3.73 18.37 6.52
CA ALA A 7 -4.59 17.74 7.52
C ALA A 7 -5.34 18.79 8.37
N TYR A 8 -4.67 19.89 8.74
CA TYR A 8 -5.32 21.00 9.45
C TYR A 8 -6.32 21.74 8.59
N GLU A 9 -6.01 22.00 7.32
CA GLU A 9 -6.91 22.68 6.38
C GLU A 9 -8.16 21.84 6.10
N VAL A 10 -8.02 20.53 5.87
CA VAL A 10 -9.16 19.62 5.69
C VAL A 10 -10.03 19.58 6.94
N ARG A 11 -9.43 19.47 8.13
CA ARG A 11 -10.16 19.52 9.39
C ARG A 11 -10.98 20.80 9.52
N SER A 12 -10.36 21.97 9.29
CA SER A 12 -11.04 23.27 9.36
C SER A 12 -12.15 23.39 8.34
N ALA A 13 -11.90 23.03 7.09
CA ALA A 13 -12.89 23.13 6.02
C ALA A 13 -14.14 22.25 6.30
N VAL A 14 -13.96 21.03 6.79
CA VAL A 14 -15.08 20.15 7.14
C VAL A 14 -15.87 20.71 8.34
N LEU A 15 -15.20 21.22 9.38
CA LEU A 15 -15.87 21.81 10.54
C LEU A 15 -16.65 23.08 10.13
N GLU A 16 -16.08 23.93 9.29
CA GLU A 16 -16.76 25.12 8.75
C GLU A 16 -17.98 24.73 7.90
N TYR A 17 -17.83 23.71 7.05
CA TYR A 17 -18.94 23.18 6.26
C TYR A 17 -20.09 22.69 7.13
N ILE A 18 -19.80 21.92 8.21
CA ILE A 18 -20.81 21.44 9.15
C ILE A 18 -21.52 22.63 9.84
N LYS A 19 -20.77 23.64 10.30
CA LYS A 19 -21.33 24.84 10.92
C LYS A 19 -22.22 25.63 9.97
N ALA A 20 -21.82 25.71 8.70
CA ALA A 20 -22.60 26.42 7.67
C ALA A 20 -23.84 25.64 7.21
N THR A 21 -23.84 24.30 7.33
CA THR A 21 -24.93 23.45 6.83
C THR A 21 -25.97 23.14 7.91
N PHE A 22 -25.53 22.88 9.13
CA PHE A 22 -26.40 22.48 10.24
C PHE A 22 -26.72 23.68 11.15
N HIS A 23 -27.93 24.22 11.03
CA HIS A 23 -28.40 25.32 11.84
C HIS A 23 -29.38 24.80 12.91
N PHE A 24 -29.12 25.12 14.15
CA PHE A 24 -29.98 24.77 15.26
C PHE A 24 -30.90 25.95 15.62
N LYS A 25 -32.19 25.67 15.86
CA LYS A 25 -33.16 26.70 16.32
C LYS A 25 -32.80 27.24 17.70
N ASP A 26 -32.27 26.37 18.57
CA ASP A 26 -31.78 26.70 19.88
C ASP A 26 -30.28 26.99 19.84
N ASN A 27 -29.92 28.21 20.21
CA ASN A 27 -28.53 28.68 20.20
C ASN A 27 -27.62 27.94 21.19
N GLU A 28 -28.14 27.50 22.33
CA GLU A 28 -27.34 26.78 23.34
C GLU A 28 -27.04 25.34 22.87
N VAL A 29 -28.03 24.68 22.27
CA VAL A 29 -27.83 23.39 21.64
C VAL A 29 -26.81 23.47 20.47
N GLY A 30 -26.92 24.53 19.65
CA GLY A 30 -25.96 24.79 18.55
C GLY A 30 -24.54 24.99 19.08
N LYS A 31 -24.35 25.80 20.09
CA LYS A 31 -23.03 26.02 20.72
C LYS A 31 -22.47 24.73 21.31
N ALA A 32 -23.27 23.97 22.05
CA ALA A 32 -22.85 22.71 22.66
C ALA A 32 -22.41 21.69 21.55
N PHE A 33 -23.18 21.59 20.46
CA PHE A 33 -22.85 20.72 19.33
C PHE A 33 -21.53 21.14 18.65
N TYR A 34 -21.35 22.44 18.37
CA TYR A 34 -20.12 22.91 17.73
C TYR A 34 -18.90 22.72 18.65
N GLN A 35 -19.03 22.97 19.94
CA GLN A 35 -17.97 22.68 20.91
C GLN A 35 -17.65 21.20 20.97
N PHE A 36 -18.66 20.32 20.90
CA PHE A 36 -18.45 18.88 20.86
C PHE A 36 -17.69 18.41 19.63
N ILE A 37 -18.10 18.83 18.42
CA ILE A 37 -17.44 18.38 17.17
C ILE A 37 -16.01 18.92 17.05
N GLU A 38 -15.68 20.04 17.69
CA GLU A 38 -14.35 20.64 17.71
C GLU A 38 -13.43 20.06 18.77
N ASP A 39 -13.98 19.39 19.79
CA ASP A 39 -13.20 18.83 20.90
C ASP A 39 -12.11 17.88 20.39
N SER A 40 -10.89 18.07 20.89
CA SER A 40 -9.72 17.31 20.41
C SER A 40 -9.72 15.84 20.84
N ARG A 41 -10.46 15.49 21.92
CA ARG A 41 -10.51 14.13 22.47
C ARG A 41 -11.75 13.37 22.03
N ASN A 42 -12.91 14.02 22.09
CA ASN A 42 -14.22 13.40 21.88
C ASN A 42 -14.92 13.87 20.60
N GLY A 43 -14.41 14.88 19.93
CA GLY A 43 -14.99 15.49 18.75
C GLY A 43 -14.93 14.63 17.48
N LEU A 44 -15.31 15.27 16.37
CA LEU A 44 -15.43 14.62 15.06
C LEU A 44 -14.10 14.03 14.55
N PHE A 45 -12.97 14.70 14.83
CA PHE A 45 -11.67 14.29 14.33
C PHE A 45 -10.72 13.85 15.43
N LYS A 46 -9.95 12.80 15.14
CA LYS A 46 -8.79 12.37 15.91
C LYS A 46 -7.51 12.61 15.12
N GLY A 47 -6.46 13.05 15.77
CA GLY A 47 -5.17 13.38 15.14
C GLY A 47 -5.03 14.89 14.88
N PRO A 48 -4.17 15.32 13.93
CA PRO A 48 -3.44 14.44 13.01
C PRO A 48 -2.43 13.52 13.71
N TYR A 49 -2.35 12.28 13.21
CA TYR A 49 -1.34 11.32 13.60
C TYR A 49 -0.20 11.36 12.57
N VAL A 50 1.02 11.23 13.04
CA VAL A 50 2.22 11.22 12.22
C VAL A 50 2.92 9.87 12.34
N SER A 51 3.43 9.35 11.24
CA SER A 51 4.30 8.19 11.18
C SER A 51 5.44 8.46 10.19
N LEU A 52 6.66 8.10 10.59
CA LEU A 52 7.84 8.17 9.75
C LEU A 52 8.44 6.77 9.61
N LYS A 53 8.81 6.41 8.40
CA LYS A 53 9.47 5.14 8.12
C LYS A 53 10.67 5.34 7.21
N THR A 54 11.73 4.56 7.44
CA THR A 54 12.90 4.49 6.56
C THR A 54 12.53 3.88 5.21
N PRO A 55 13.35 4.10 4.18
CA PRO A 55 13.21 3.41 2.89
C PRO A 55 13.30 1.89 3.03
N PHE A 56 12.70 1.20 2.06
CA PHE A 56 12.83 -0.24 1.94
C PHE A 56 14.26 -0.63 1.53
N VAL A 57 14.72 -1.78 2.03
CA VAL A 57 15.98 -2.36 1.60
C VAL A 57 15.83 -2.85 0.16
N LYS A 58 16.70 -2.38 -0.72
CA LYS A 58 16.78 -2.86 -2.10
C LYS A 58 17.50 -4.20 -2.17
N ALA A 59 17.12 -5.02 -3.13
CA ALA A 59 17.89 -6.20 -3.48
C ALA A 59 19.30 -5.78 -3.95
N LYS A 60 20.29 -6.59 -3.66
CA LYS A 60 21.66 -6.38 -4.17
C LYS A 60 21.69 -6.66 -5.68
N GLU A 61 22.58 -5.98 -6.41
CA GLU A 61 22.72 -6.19 -7.86
C GLU A 61 23.09 -7.62 -8.23
N GLU A 62 23.75 -8.34 -7.34
CA GLU A 62 24.15 -9.76 -7.49
C GLU A 62 22.99 -10.74 -7.24
N GLU A 63 21.87 -10.31 -6.69
CA GLU A 63 20.72 -11.17 -6.43
C GLU A 63 19.99 -11.53 -7.72
N GLN A 64 20.04 -12.81 -8.07
CA GLN A 64 19.30 -13.32 -9.23
C GLN A 64 17.80 -13.20 -8.99
N ILE A 65 17.12 -12.60 -9.96
CA ILE A 65 15.66 -12.61 -10.05
C ILE A 65 15.26 -13.95 -10.67
N PRO A 66 14.54 -14.83 -9.96
CA PRO A 66 14.21 -16.18 -10.43
C PRO A 66 12.95 -16.16 -11.33
N LEU A 67 12.92 -15.27 -12.33
CA LEU A 67 11.83 -15.08 -13.28
C LEU A 67 12.41 -14.90 -14.69
N ASP A 68 11.71 -15.42 -15.70
CA ASP A 68 12.06 -15.20 -17.12
C ASP A 68 11.78 -13.75 -17.54
N ILE A 69 10.74 -13.14 -16.97
CA ILE A 69 10.43 -11.72 -17.17
C ILE A 69 11.18 -10.84 -16.16
N ARG A 70 11.65 -9.68 -16.59
CA ARG A 70 12.35 -8.75 -15.72
C ARG A 70 11.44 -7.58 -15.34
N PRO A 71 11.28 -7.29 -14.02
CA PRO A 71 10.62 -6.06 -13.58
C PRO A 71 11.35 -4.82 -14.13
N PRO A 72 10.64 -3.74 -14.52
CA PRO A 72 11.25 -2.51 -15.03
C PRO A 72 11.88 -1.63 -13.94
N PHE A 73 12.11 -2.19 -12.75
CA PHE A 73 12.67 -1.50 -11.58
C PHE A 73 13.58 -2.45 -10.79
N THR A 74 14.45 -1.90 -9.95
CA THR A 74 15.22 -2.70 -8.98
C THR A 74 14.31 -3.14 -7.84
N PRO A 75 14.06 -4.46 -7.67
CA PRO A 75 13.16 -4.95 -6.64
C PRO A 75 13.68 -4.64 -5.23
N HIS A 76 12.76 -4.56 -4.28
CA HIS A 76 13.09 -4.57 -2.86
C HIS A 76 13.37 -6.01 -2.38
N LEU A 77 14.06 -6.15 -1.24
CA LEU A 77 14.42 -7.45 -0.69
C LEU A 77 13.19 -8.36 -0.47
N HIS A 78 12.11 -7.83 0.09
CA HIS A 78 10.86 -8.57 0.29
C HIS A 78 10.20 -9.01 -1.03
N GLN A 79 10.36 -8.24 -2.11
CA GLN A 79 9.87 -8.64 -3.44
C GLN A 79 10.68 -9.83 -3.99
N ILE A 80 12.01 -9.82 -3.85
CA ILE A 80 12.85 -10.97 -4.22
C ILE A 80 12.49 -12.22 -3.41
N GLN A 81 12.24 -12.07 -2.12
CA GLN A 81 11.79 -13.19 -1.27
C GLN A 81 10.46 -13.76 -1.78
N ALA A 82 9.49 -12.89 -2.12
CA ALA A 82 8.23 -13.31 -2.72
C ALA A 82 8.42 -13.99 -4.09
N PHE A 83 9.30 -13.45 -4.94
CA PHE A 83 9.60 -14.05 -6.25
C PHE A 83 10.19 -15.45 -6.10
N ARG A 84 11.10 -15.68 -5.14
CA ARG A 84 11.69 -17.00 -4.86
C ARG A 84 10.65 -18.02 -4.41
N ARG A 85 9.66 -17.60 -3.62
CA ARG A 85 8.58 -18.50 -3.16
C ARG A 85 7.52 -18.79 -4.22
N LEU A 86 7.26 -17.83 -5.11
CA LEU A 86 6.17 -17.90 -6.08
C LEU A 86 6.63 -18.28 -7.49
N THR A 87 7.93 -18.40 -7.75
CA THR A 87 8.44 -18.76 -9.06
C THR A 87 8.00 -20.17 -9.47
N THR A 88 7.86 -20.35 -10.79
CA THR A 88 7.70 -21.67 -11.43
C THR A 88 8.89 -22.01 -12.33
N HIS A 89 9.93 -21.17 -12.31
CA HIS A 89 11.13 -21.33 -13.10
C HIS A 89 11.86 -22.63 -12.72
N ASP A 90 12.45 -23.30 -13.72
CA ASP A 90 13.19 -24.56 -13.55
C ASP A 90 12.39 -25.68 -12.84
N GLY A 91 11.07 -25.68 -12.97
CA GLY A 91 10.19 -26.69 -12.34
C GLY A 91 9.95 -26.49 -10.85
N HIS A 92 10.32 -25.32 -10.31
CA HIS A 92 10.03 -24.99 -8.91
C HIS A 92 8.51 -24.99 -8.68
N GLN A 93 8.07 -25.56 -7.56
CA GLN A 93 6.68 -25.53 -7.15
C GLN A 93 6.45 -24.33 -6.25
N PRO A 94 5.62 -23.35 -6.69
CA PRO A 94 5.35 -22.18 -5.86
C PRO A 94 4.61 -22.57 -4.57
N GLU A 95 4.91 -21.85 -3.50
CA GLU A 95 4.46 -22.14 -2.15
C GLU A 95 3.40 -21.16 -1.65
N PRO A 96 2.47 -21.61 -0.76
CA PRO A 96 1.52 -20.74 -0.09
C PRO A 96 2.23 -19.52 0.53
N THR A 97 1.78 -18.31 0.21
CA THR A 97 2.49 -17.08 0.59
C THR A 97 1.55 -15.99 1.11
N LEU A 98 1.94 -15.35 2.21
CA LEU A 98 1.27 -14.20 2.80
C LEU A 98 2.17 -12.97 2.69
N LEU A 99 1.65 -11.92 2.09
CA LEU A 99 2.34 -10.65 1.89
C LEU A 99 1.80 -9.63 2.89
N THR A 100 2.57 -9.37 3.96
CA THR A 100 2.16 -8.50 5.07
C THR A 100 2.98 -7.23 5.10
N THR A 101 3.01 -6.51 4.01
CA THR A 101 3.79 -5.29 3.84
C THR A 101 2.91 -4.05 3.83
N GLY A 102 3.46 -2.91 4.27
CA GLY A 102 2.72 -1.65 4.36
C GLY A 102 2.35 -1.06 2.99
N THR A 103 1.50 -0.05 3.02
CA THR A 103 1.11 0.70 1.80
C THR A 103 2.33 1.32 1.11
N GLY A 104 2.40 1.21 -0.21
CA GLY A 104 3.50 1.75 -1.00
C GLY A 104 4.78 0.91 -0.99
N SER A 105 4.76 -0.30 -0.43
CA SER A 105 5.88 -1.24 -0.45
C SER A 105 6.05 -1.99 -1.77
N GLY A 106 5.11 -1.88 -2.68
CA GLY A 106 5.07 -2.73 -3.87
C GLY A 106 4.55 -4.14 -3.58
N LYS A 107 3.57 -4.25 -2.68
CA LYS A 107 2.90 -5.51 -2.31
C LYS A 107 2.31 -6.24 -3.53
N THR A 108 1.63 -5.51 -4.39
CA THR A 108 1.05 -6.05 -5.61
C THR A 108 2.13 -6.64 -6.53
N GLU A 109 3.25 -5.96 -6.67
CA GLU A 109 4.38 -6.40 -7.49
C GLU A 109 4.98 -7.72 -6.99
N CYS A 110 4.91 -8.01 -5.68
CA CYS A 110 5.41 -9.24 -5.08
C CYS A 110 4.78 -10.50 -5.68
N PHE A 111 3.49 -10.47 -6.00
CA PHE A 111 2.80 -11.60 -6.61
C PHE A 111 2.58 -11.41 -8.11
N LEU A 112 2.44 -10.17 -8.57
CA LEU A 112 2.10 -9.87 -9.95
C LEU A 112 3.17 -10.39 -10.93
N PHE A 113 4.45 -10.13 -10.66
CA PHE A 113 5.52 -10.58 -11.57
C PHE A 113 5.65 -12.11 -11.62
N PRO A 114 5.65 -12.88 -10.52
CA PRO A 114 5.61 -14.34 -10.59
C PRO A 114 4.39 -14.90 -11.34
N VAL A 115 3.23 -14.28 -11.14
CA VAL A 115 1.99 -14.66 -11.84
C VAL A 115 2.09 -14.41 -13.35
N LEU A 116 2.59 -13.23 -13.75
CA LEU A 116 2.82 -12.90 -15.15
C LEU A 116 3.87 -13.83 -15.79
N ASP A 117 4.92 -14.15 -15.05
CA ASP A 117 5.98 -15.05 -15.48
C ASP A 117 5.45 -16.47 -15.74
N TYR A 118 4.64 -16.99 -14.83
CA TYR A 118 3.98 -18.30 -15.02
C TYR A 118 3.12 -18.31 -16.28
N VAL A 119 2.28 -17.30 -16.47
CA VAL A 119 1.43 -17.22 -17.67
C VAL A 119 2.29 -17.10 -18.93
N TYR A 120 3.36 -16.31 -18.90
CA TYR A 120 4.29 -16.17 -20.01
C TYR A 120 4.96 -17.51 -20.35
N GLN A 121 5.44 -18.24 -19.35
CA GLN A 121 6.03 -19.58 -19.55
C GLN A 121 5.05 -20.55 -20.20
N MET A 122 3.81 -20.57 -19.71
CA MET A 122 2.73 -21.44 -20.24
C MET A 122 2.38 -21.11 -21.69
N ASN A 123 2.46 -19.85 -22.10
CA ASN A 123 2.09 -19.37 -23.43
C ASN A 123 3.29 -19.11 -24.36
N ARG A 124 4.51 -19.45 -23.92
CA ARG A 124 5.77 -19.10 -24.62
C ARG A 124 5.82 -19.63 -26.05
N GLU A 125 5.51 -20.90 -26.23
CA GLU A 125 5.54 -21.57 -27.54
C GLU A 125 4.18 -21.51 -28.23
N LYS A 126 3.12 -21.77 -27.49
CA LYS A 126 1.74 -21.79 -27.97
C LYS A 126 0.81 -21.34 -26.88
N VAL A 127 -0.13 -20.46 -27.20
CA VAL A 127 -1.18 -20.03 -26.26
C VAL A 127 -1.99 -21.25 -25.82
N CYS A 128 -1.98 -21.52 -24.51
CA CYS A 128 -2.75 -22.57 -23.87
C CYS A 128 -4.10 -21.99 -23.46
N PRO A 129 -5.23 -22.48 -24.02
CA PRO A 129 -6.55 -21.96 -23.67
C PRO A 129 -6.95 -22.36 -22.24
N GLY A 130 -7.39 -21.40 -21.46
CA GLY A 130 -7.89 -21.61 -20.10
C GLY A 130 -7.26 -20.67 -19.07
N MET A 131 -8.00 -20.49 -18.00
CA MET A 131 -7.63 -19.60 -16.90
C MET A 131 -6.47 -20.16 -16.08
N LYS A 132 -5.44 -19.36 -15.85
CA LYS A 132 -4.23 -19.75 -15.12
C LYS A 132 -4.14 -19.12 -13.73
N VAL A 133 -4.80 -17.97 -13.58
CA VAL A 133 -4.74 -17.17 -12.35
C VAL A 133 -6.11 -16.53 -12.07
N ILE A 134 -6.52 -16.55 -10.80
CA ILE A 134 -7.67 -15.79 -10.31
C ILE A 134 -7.18 -14.85 -9.21
N ILE A 135 -7.56 -13.57 -9.31
CA ILE A 135 -7.27 -12.56 -8.29
C ILE A 135 -8.61 -12.04 -7.74
N LEU A 136 -8.84 -12.25 -6.45
CA LEU A 136 -10.03 -11.81 -5.75
C LEU A 136 -9.77 -10.49 -5.03
N TYR A 137 -10.59 -9.50 -5.32
CA TYR A 137 -10.61 -8.21 -4.64
C TYR A 137 -11.87 -8.06 -3.77
N PRO A 138 -11.78 -7.43 -2.60
CA PRO A 138 -12.94 -7.24 -1.73
C PRO A 138 -13.97 -6.27 -2.31
N MET A 139 -13.54 -5.34 -3.15
CA MET A 139 -14.36 -4.28 -3.73
C MET A 139 -14.12 -4.12 -5.23
N ASN A 140 -15.19 -3.82 -6.00
CA ASN A 140 -15.11 -3.61 -7.44
C ASN A 140 -14.19 -2.43 -7.82
N ALA A 141 -14.26 -1.32 -7.07
CA ALA A 141 -13.41 -0.14 -7.32
C ALA A 141 -11.91 -0.48 -7.25
N LEU A 142 -11.51 -1.32 -6.27
CA LEU A 142 -10.13 -1.77 -6.15
C LEU A 142 -9.73 -2.68 -7.31
N ALA A 143 -10.62 -3.58 -7.73
CA ALA A 143 -10.37 -4.43 -8.90
C ALA A 143 -10.17 -3.61 -10.17
N SER A 144 -10.99 -2.57 -10.39
CA SER A 144 -10.88 -1.68 -11.55
C SER A 144 -9.59 -0.85 -11.54
N ASP A 145 -9.16 -0.36 -10.37
CA ASP A 145 -7.88 0.37 -10.25
C ASP A 145 -6.67 -0.54 -10.56
N GLN A 146 -6.69 -1.77 -10.05
CA GLN A 146 -5.64 -2.75 -10.33
C GLN A 146 -5.66 -3.28 -11.77
N ALA A 147 -6.82 -3.28 -12.44
CA ALA A 147 -6.97 -3.64 -13.85
C ALA A 147 -6.07 -2.78 -14.76
N LYS A 148 -6.04 -1.46 -14.52
CA LYS A 148 -5.17 -0.53 -15.26
C LYS A 148 -3.68 -0.85 -15.05
N ARG A 149 -3.27 -1.06 -13.80
CA ARG A 149 -1.87 -1.42 -13.47
C ARG A 149 -1.45 -2.73 -14.12
N LEU A 150 -2.35 -3.70 -14.16
CA LEU A 150 -2.09 -4.98 -14.84
C LEU A 150 -1.97 -4.80 -16.36
N ALA A 151 -2.82 -3.97 -16.97
CA ALA A 151 -2.72 -3.63 -18.38
C ALA A 151 -1.37 -2.99 -18.72
N GLU A 152 -0.96 -1.99 -17.94
CA GLU A 152 0.33 -1.32 -18.10
C GLU A 152 1.52 -2.30 -17.95
N ALA A 153 1.45 -3.24 -17.00
CA ALA A 153 2.48 -4.25 -16.79
C ALA A 153 2.58 -5.26 -17.94
N ILE A 154 1.45 -5.66 -18.53
CA ILE A 154 1.40 -6.60 -19.66
C ILE A 154 1.81 -5.90 -20.97
N TRP A 155 1.31 -4.68 -21.20
CA TRP A 155 1.55 -3.96 -22.44
C TRP A 155 2.98 -3.43 -22.54
N GLY A 156 3.55 -2.98 -21.40
CA GLY A 156 4.87 -2.38 -21.34
C GLY A 156 4.99 -1.05 -22.10
N THR A 157 6.17 -0.48 -22.06
CA THR A 157 6.49 0.78 -22.76
C THR A 157 7.11 0.56 -24.13
N GLU A 158 7.73 -0.60 -24.36
CA GLU A 158 8.42 -0.97 -25.60
C GLU A 158 7.46 -1.68 -26.56
N GLU A 159 7.67 -1.50 -27.88
CA GLU A 159 6.83 -2.14 -28.89
C GLU A 159 6.92 -3.68 -28.84
N ASP A 160 8.10 -4.22 -28.55
CA ASP A 160 8.39 -5.66 -28.47
C ASP A 160 8.31 -6.22 -27.04
N HIS A 161 7.44 -5.65 -26.19
CA HIS A 161 7.32 -6.14 -24.82
C HIS A 161 6.94 -7.64 -24.78
N PRO A 162 7.67 -8.51 -24.04
CA PRO A 162 7.56 -9.96 -24.13
C PRO A 162 6.18 -10.53 -23.77
N LEU A 163 5.41 -9.81 -22.94
CA LEU A 163 4.08 -10.24 -22.50
C LEU A 163 2.96 -9.86 -23.48
N ARG A 164 3.20 -8.89 -24.36
CA ARG A 164 2.18 -8.39 -25.29
C ARG A 164 1.78 -9.51 -26.28
N GLY A 165 0.48 -9.78 -26.35
CA GLY A 165 -0.06 -10.85 -27.20
C GLY A 165 0.12 -12.27 -26.67
N LYS A 166 0.84 -12.45 -25.55
CA LYS A 166 1.04 -13.76 -24.90
C LYS A 166 0.31 -13.90 -23.58
N VAL A 167 0.02 -12.79 -22.92
CA VAL A 167 -0.70 -12.75 -21.63
C VAL A 167 -1.98 -11.96 -21.81
N THR A 168 -3.10 -12.54 -21.42
CA THR A 168 -4.41 -11.89 -21.45
C THR A 168 -4.99 -11.76 -20.04
N ALA A 169 -5.68 -10.63 -19.77
CA ALA A 169 -6.32 -10.41 -18.49
C ALA A 169 -7.74 -9.87 -18.71
N GLY A 170 -8.64 -10.24 -17.80
CA GLY A 170 -10.04 -9.81 -17.84
C GLY A 170 -10.55 -9.40 -16.47
N LEU A 171 -11.40 -8.35 -16.44
CA LEU A 171 -12.10 -7.88 -15.27
C LEU A 171 -13.55 -8.41 -15.28
N PHE A 172 -13.84 -9.34 -14.38
CA PHE A 172 -15.14 -9.99 -14.27
C PHE A 172 -15.86 -9.54 -13.00
N ILE A 173 -16.57 -8.41 -13.08
CA ILE A 173 -17.38 -7.83 -12.00
C ILE A 173 -18.84 -7.67 -12.44
N GLY A 174 -19.75 -7.27 -11.54
CA GLY A 174 -21.20 -7.30 -11.76
C GLY A 174 -21.74 -6.47 -12.93
N GLU A 175 -20.95 -5.54 -13.47
CA GLU A 175 -21.27 -4.65 -14.59
C GLU A 175 -20.55 -5.06 -15.87
N GLY A 176 -20.94 -4.54 -17.04
CA GLY A 176 -20.07 -4.60 -18.20
C GLY A 176 -20.48 -5.55 -19.33
N THR A 177 -21.67 -5.33 -19.93
CA THR A 177 -22.03 -5.98 -21.19
C THR A 177 -22.02 -5.03 -22.39
N ASN A 178 -22.01 -3.71 -22.18
CA ASN A 178 -21.99 -2.72 -23.26
C ASN A 178 -20.58 -2.57 -23.86
N PRO A 179 -20.32 -2.98 -25.13
CA PRO A 179 -18.99 -2.87 -25.74
C PRO A 179 -18.48 -1.43 -25.92
N LYS A 180 -19.36 -0.42 -25.87
CA LYS A 180 -18.97 0.99 -25.95
C LYS A 180 -18.38 1.52 -24.65
N GLU A 181 -18.74 0.92 -23.52
CA GLU A 181 -18.31 1.32 -22.19
C GLU A 181 -17.25 0.37 -21.62
N HIS A 182 -17.27 -0.89 -22.06
CA HIS A 182 -16.40 -1.95 -21.54
C HIS A 182 -15.59 -2.57 -22.69
N PRO A 183 -14.24 -2.44 -22.68
CA PRO A 183 -13.37 -2.96 -23.70
C PRO A 183 -13.53 -4.47 -23.91
N THR A 184 -13.60 -4.89 -25.18
CA THR A 184 -13.68 -6.30 -25.60
C THR A 184 -12.31 -6.95 -25.82
N GLN A 185 -11.26 -6.14 -25.90
CA GLN A 185 -9.88 -6.55 -26.09
C GLN A 185 -8.97 -5.76 -25.13
N MET A 186 -7.76 -6.25 -24.93
CA MET A 186 -6.76 -5.55 -24.11
C MET A 186 -6.13 -4.38 -24.87
N GLY A 187 -5.80 -3.32 -24.12
CA GLY A 187 -5.06 -2.18 -24.60
C GLY A 187 -3.96 -1.76 -23.63
N LYS A 188 -3.36 -0.61 -23.87
CA LYS A 188 -2.25 -0.09 -23.07
C LYS A 188 -2.66 0.25 -21.62
N ASP A 189 -3.88 0.70 -21.44
CA ASP A 189 -4.42 1.24 -20.19
C ASP A 189 -5.67 0.49 -19.69
N HIS A 190 -6.06 -0.58 -20.35
CA HIS A 190 -7.22 -1.39 -20.01
C HIS A 190 -7.03 -2.86 -20.34
N ILE A 191 -7.66 -3.73 -19.58
CA ILE A 191 -7.80 -5.17 -19.83
C ILE A 191 -9.18 -5.45 -20.46
N ILE A 192 -9.51 -6.71 -20.73
CA ILE A 192 -10.84 -7.09 -21.22
C ILE A 192 -11.84 -6.86 -20.08
N GLU A 193 -12.82 -5.98 -20.29
CA GLU A 193 -13.84 -5.65 -19.30
C GLU A 193 -15.25 -6.08 -19.75
N ASN A 194 -15.40 -6.37 -21.04
CA ASN A 194 -16.68 -6.83 -21.55
C ASN A 194 -16.96 -8.27 -21.12
N ARG A 195 -18.00 -8.45 -20.32
CA ARG A 195 -18.36 -9.74 -19.74
C ARG A 195 -18.67 -10.81 -20.78
N ASP A 196 -19.34 -10.44 -21.88
CA ASP A 196 -19.71 -11.39 -22.93
C ASP A 196 -18.45 -11.85 -23.70
N SER A 197 -17.49 -10.97 -23.91
CA SER A 197 -16.18 -11.31 -24.48
C SER A 197 -15.40 -12.27 -23.56
N ILE A 198 -15.41 -12.06 -22.25
CA ILE A 198 -14.77 -12.94 -21.27
C ILE A 198 -15.42 -14.31 -21.24
N VAL A 199 -16.77 -14.39 -21.31
CA VAL A 199 -17.52 -15.64 -21.14
C VAL A 199 -17.62 -16.42 -22.45
N HIS A 200 -17.86 -15.76 -23.57
CA HIS A 200 -18.16 -16.38 -24.87
C HIS A 200 -17.02 -16.25 -25.88
N GLY A 201 -16.05 -15.38 -25.63
CA GLY A 201 -14.84 -15.22 -26.43
C GLY A 201 -13.69 -16.11 -25.96
N GLU A 202 -12.48 -15.57 -26.02
CA GLU A 202 -11.29 -16.21 -25.46
C GLU A 202 -11.21 -15.91 -23.97
N VAL A 203 -11.26 -16.97 -23.15
CA VAL A 203 -11.13 -16.85 -21.70
C VAL A 203 -9.77 -16.31 -21.35
N PRO A 204 -9.67 -15.21 -20.58
CA PRO A 204 -8.40 -14.61 -20.23
C PRO A 204 -7.57 -15.52 -19.32
N ASP A 205 -6.24 -15.40 -19.44
CA ASP A 205 -5.27 -16.12 -18.62
C ASP A 205 -5.41 -15.74 -17.13
N ILE A 206 -5.62 -14.44 -16.87
CA ILE A 206 -5.73 -13.85 -15.54
C ILE A 206 -7.12 -13.24 -15.38
N LEU A 207 -7.86 -13.68 -14.39
CA LEU A 207 -9.19 -13.16 -14.07
C LEU A 207 -9.16 -12.33 -12.79
N LEU A 208 -9.44 -11.02 -12.90
CA LEU A 208 -9.71 -10.15 -11.77
C LEU A 208 -11.21 -10.18 -11.48
N THR A 209 -11.59 -10.45 -10.23
CA THR A 209 -12.99 -10.53 -9.87
C THR A 209 -13.22 -10.31 -8.36
N ASN A 210 -14.45 -10.36 -7.90
CA ASN A 210 -14.79 -10.43 -6.49
C ASN A 210 -15.38 -11.81 -6.14
N PHE A 211 -15.45 -12.14 -4.84
CA PHE A 211 -15.90 -13.46 -4.39
C PHE A 211 -17.34 -13.79 -4.81
N LYS A 212 -18.25 -12.79 -4.86
CA LYS A 212 -19.64 -13.00 -5.28
C LYS A 212 -19.75 -13.35 -6.76
N MET A 213 -18.98 -12.66 -7.60
CA MET A 213 -18.97 -12.94 -9.04
C MET A 213 -18.32 -14.28 -9.35
N LEU A 214 -17.26 -14.66 -8.61
CA LEU A 214 -16.68 -16.00 -8.73
C LEU A 214 -17.69 -17.07 -8.31
N ASP A 215 -18.45 -16.85 -7.26
CA ASP A 215 -19.52 -17.76 -6.83
C ASP A 215 -20.59 -17.93 -7.92
N TYR A 216 -21.06 -16.82 -8.50
CA TYR A 216 -21.98 -16.89 -9.65
C TYR A 216 -21.37 -17.63 -10.85
N ALA A 217 -20.08 -17.42 -11.14
CA ALA A 217 -19.40 -18.13 -12.22
C ALA A 217 -19.30 -19.64 -12.01
N LEU A 218 -19.25 -20.08 -10.76
CA LEU A 218 -19.23 -21.51 -10.43
C LEU A 218 -20.61 -22.18 -10.52
N ILE A 219 -21.68 -21.45 -10.20
CA ILE A 219 -23.02 -22.00 -10.05
C ILE A 219 -23.86 -21.89 -11.34
N GLN A 220 -23.77 -20.69 -11.99
CA GLN A 220 -24.69 -20.41 -13.09
C GLN A 220 -24.24 -21.06 -14.41
N GLN A 221 -25.19 -21.76 -15.05
CA GLN A 221 -24.95 -22.50 -16.31
C GLN A 221 -24.42 -21.58 -17.44
N LYS A 222 -24.87 -20.33 -17.52
CA LYS A 222 -24.43 -19.37 -18.55
C LYS A 222 -22.94 -19.08 -18.53
N TYR A 223 -22.25 -19.33 -17.38
CA TYR A 223 -20.80 -19.13 -17.23
C TYR A 223 -19.96 -20.41 -17.37
N THR A 224 -20.57 -21.53 -17.79
CA THR A 224 -19.86 -22.80 -17.94
C THR A 224 -18.72 -22.71 -18.96
N SER A 225 -18.85 -21.84 -19.96
CA SER A 225 -17.80 -21.60 -20.97
C SER A 225 -16.49 -21.09 -20.41
N LEU A 226 -16.50 -20.30 -19.32
CA LEU A 226 -15.29 -19.85 -18.61
C LEU A 226 -14.37 -21.01 -18.20
N TRP A 227 -14.94 -22.17 -17.90
CA TRP A 227 -14.21 -23.30 -17.33
C TRP A 227 -13.80 -24.37 -18.36
N ARG A 228 -14.25 -24.24 -19.63
CA ARG A 228 -14.01 -25.25 -20.66
C ARG A 228 -12.54 -25.55 -20.90
N GLY A 229 -11.71 -24.51 -20.99
CA GLY A 229 -10.26 -24.64 -21.17
C GLY A 229 -9.61 -25.42 -20.03
N ASN A 230 -10.00 -25.11 -18.80
CA ASN A 230 -9.47 -25.78 -17.60
C ASN A 230 -9.95 -27.22 -17.47
N LEU A 231 -11.25 -27.49 -17.75
CA LEU A 231 -11.82 -28.85 -17.67
C LEU A 231 -11.35 -29.77 -18.78
N GLY A 232 -11.01 -29.23 -19.96
CA GLY A 232 -10.51 -30.00 -21.10
C GLY A 232 -8.99 -30.19 -21.11
N ALA A 233 -8.26 -29.57 -20.18
CA ALA A 233 -6.81 -29.68 -20.11
C ALA A 233 -6.36 -31.04 -19.55
N ARG A 234 -5.24 -31.59 -20.10
CA ARG A 234 -4.65 -32.83 -19.57
C ARG A 234 -4.07 -32.63 -18.16
N GLU A 235 -3.53 -31.43 -17.90
CA GLU A 235 -3.04 -31.03 -16.58
C GLU A 235 -3.72 -29.76 -16.11
N PRO A 236 -3.95 -29.61 -14.80
CA PRO A 236 -4.56 -28.42 -14.23
C PRO A 236 -3.70 -27.17 -14.54
N MET A 237 -4.28 -26.18 -15.24
CA MET A 237 -3.61 -24.94 -15.60
C MET A 237 -3.79 -23.83 -14.56
N LEU A 238 -4.90 -23.84 -13.80
CA LEU A 238 -5.11 -22.90 -12.73
C LEU A 238 -4.09 -23.14 -11.61
N LYS A 239 -3.14 -22.23 -11.48
CA LYS A 239 -1.99 -22.37 -10.57
C LYS A 239 -2.05 -21.42 -9.39
N PHE A 240 -2.52 -20.18 -9.61
CA PHE A 240 -2.54 -19.17 -8.56
C PHE A 240 -3.95 -18.71 -8.24
N LEU A 241 -4.23 -18.61 -6.94
CA LEU A 241 -5.39 -17.91 -6.38
C LEU A 241 -4.90 -16.84 -5.42
N VAL A 242 -5.10 -15.58 -5.80
CA VAL A 242 -4.70 -14.44 -4.99
C VAL A 242 -5.93 -13.84 -4.31
N LEU A 243 -5.90 -13.69 -2.98
CA LEU A 243 -6.87 -12.91 -2.21
C LEU A 243 -6.21 -11.61 -1.74
N ASP A 244 -6.60 -10.51 -2.36
CA ASP A 244 -6.11 -9.20 -1.94
C ASP A 244 -6.89 -8.74 -0.70
N GLU A 245 -6.19 -8.05 0.23
CA GLU A 245 -6.72 -7.59 1.52
C GLU A 245 -7.43 -8.71 2.31
N LEU A 246 -6.76 -9.84 2.50
CA LEU A 246 -7.27 -11.06 3.16
C LEU A 246 -7.99 -10.77 4.50
N HIS A 247 -7.54 -9.77 5.25
CA HIS A 247 -8.15 -9.37 6.52
C HIS A 247 -9.57 -8.81 6.39
N THR A 248 -10.02 -8.46 5.18
CA THR A 248 -11.39 -7.98 4.94
C THR A 248 -12.41 -9.12 4.84
N TYR A 249 -11.95 -10.36 4.66
CA TYR A 249 -12.80 -11.55 4.58
C TYR A 249 -12.91 -12.23 5.96
N ASP A 250 -13.36 -11.50 6.97
CA ASP A 250 -13.50 -12.00 8.34
C ASP A 250 -14.91 -12.60 8.63
N GLY A 251 -15.03 -13.31 9.74
CA GLY A 251 -16.29 -13.86 10.24
C GLY A 251 -17.02 -14.74 9.22
N ALA A 252 -18.29 -14.44 9.00
CA ALA A 252 -19.16 -15.22 8.07
C ALA A 252 -18.64 -15.15 6.63
N GLN A 253 -18.14 -13.99 6.19
CA GLN A 253 -17.62 -13.82 4.84
C GLN A 253 -16.35 -14.66 4.60
N GLY A 254 -15.48 -14.80 5.59
CA GLY A 254 -14.31 -15.70 5.51
C GLY A 254 -14.72 -17.16 5.30
N THR A 255 -15.78 -17.61 6.00
CA THR A 255 -16.34 -18.94 5.82
C THR A 255 -16.92 -19.15 4.41
N ASP A 256 -17.64 -18.16 3.89
CA ASP A 256 -18.17 -18.19 2.53
C ASP A 256 -17.07 -18.31 1.47
N VAL A 257 -15.99 -17.51 1.62
CA VAL A 257 -14.83 -17.55 0.73
C VAL A 257 -14.09 -18.88 0.84
N ALA A 258 -13.94 -19.45 2.03
CA ALA A 258 -13.33 -20.77 2.23
C ALA A 258 -14.13 -21.87 1.49
N ASN A 259 -15.46 -21.85 1.61
CA ASN A 259 -16.32 -22.79 0.90
C ASN A 259 -16.32 -22.57 -0.63
N LEU A 260 -16.22 -21.31 -1.07
CA LEU A 260 -16.08 -20.97 -2.48
C LEU A 260 -14.78 -21.57 -3.07
N ILE A 261 -13.66 -21.46 -2.36
CA ILE A 261 -12.37 -22.03 -2.79
C ILE A 261 -12.45 -23.55 -2.88
N ARG A 262 -13.08 -24.22 -1.90
CA ARG A 262 -13.29 -25.68 -1.95
C ARG A 262 -14.13 -26.09 -3.15
N ARG A 263 -15.21 -25.36 -3.43
CA ARG A 263 -16.06 -25.60 -4.63
C ARG A 263 -15.29 -25.36 -5.93
N LEU A 264 -14.42 -24.35 -6.00
CA LEU A 264 -13.56 -24.10 -7.15
C LEU A 264 -12.61 -25.28 -7.38
N LYS A 265 -11.89 -25.73 -6.34
CA LYS A 265 -11.00 -26.90 -6.40
C LYS A 265 -11.75 -28.15 -6.89
N LEU A 266 -12.91 -28.43 -6.35
CA LEU A 266 -13.76 -29.58 -6.75
C LEU A 266 -14.25 -29.44 -8.19
N LYS A 267 -14.77 -28.28 -8.61
CA LYS A 267 -15.27 -28.07 -9.98
C LYS A 267 -14.20 -28.28 -11.04
N LEU A 268 -12.98 -27.87 -10.77
CA LEU A 268 -11.85 -28.00 -11.69
C LEU A 268 -11.05 -29.28 -11.48
N ASN A 269 -11.48 -30.14 -10.56
CA ASN A 269 -10.80 -31.38 -10.19
C ASN A 269 -9.31 -31.17 -9.92
N LEU A 270 -8.99 -30.12 -9.16
CA LEU A 270 -7.60 -29.77 -8.84
C LEU A 270 -7.04 -30.74 -7.79
N PRO A 271 -5.88 -31.36 -8.02
CA PRO A 271 -5.18 -32.14 -7.01
C PRO A 271 -4.83 -31.29 -5.79
N GLU A 272 -4.64 -31.94 -4.63
CA GLU A 272 -4.11 -31.28 -3.44
C GLU A 272 -2.77 -30.59 -3.75
N HIS A 273 -2.53 -29.44 -3.12
CA HIS A 273 -1.32 -28.60 -3.28
C HIS A 273 -1.04 -28.12 -4.73
N ARG A 274 -1.98 -28.29 -5.67
CA ARG A 274 -1.79 -27.80 -7.03
C ARG A 274 -2.07 -26.30 -7.16
N LEU A 275 -3.07 -25.80 -6.46
CA LEU A 275 -3.44 -24.40 -6.44
C LEU A 275 -2.63 -23.67 -5.37
N THR A 276 -1.77 -22.76 -5.79
CA THR A 276 -0.94 -21.95 -4.88
C THR A 276 -1.73 -20.74 -4.42
N PRO A 277 -2.06 -20.65 -3.13
CA PRO A 277 -2.75 -19.49 -2.58
C PRO A 277 -1.73 -18.38 -2.25
N VAL A 278 -2.15 -17.15 -2.55
CA VAL A 278 -1.44 -15.93 -2.15
C VAL A 278 -2.42 -15.01 -1.43
N GLY A 279 -2.13 -14.68 -0.18
CA GLY A 279 -2.89 -13.70 0.58
C GLY A 279 -2.12 -12.39 0.73
N THR A 280 -2.76 -11.24 0.53
CA THR A 280 -2.16 -9.98 0.95
C THR A 280 -2.90 -9.41 2.16
N SER A 281 -2.19 -8.76 3.04
CA SER A 281 -2.79 -8.12 4.23
C SER A 281 -2.06 -6.84 4.58
N ALA A 282 -2.71 -5.98 5.37
CA ALA A 282 -2.01 -4.88 6.01
C ALA A 282 -0.92 -5.40 6.97
N THR A 283 0.03 -4.55 7.31
CA THR A 283 1.11 -4.88 8.25
C THR A 283 0.53 -5.37 9.59
N ILE A 284 0.91 -6.56 9.99
CA ILE A 284 0.53 -7.12 11.29
C ILE A 284 1.50 -6.57 12.32
N GLY A 285 1.01 -6.27 13.54
CA GLY A 285 1.89 -5.90 14.65
C GLY A 285 2.94 -6.97 14.93
N ASN A 286 4.11 -6.56 15.41
CA ASN A 286 5.28 -7.42 15.66
C ASN A 286 5.09 -8.49 16.78
N LYS A 287 3.87 -8.84 17.13
CA LYS A 287 3.58 -9.89 18.11
C LYS A 287 3.56 -11.24 17.40
N GLU A 288 4.33 -12.17 17.91
CA GLU A 288 4.44 -13.54 17.39
C GLU A 288 3.08 -14.24 17.33
N ASP A 289 2.24 -14.03 18.34
CA ASP A 289 0.84 -14.50 18.38
C ASP A 289 0.01 -14.02 17.19
N SER A 290 0.26 -12.79 16.70
CA SER A 290 -0.48 -12.22 15.57
C SER A 290 -0.11 -12.91 14.24
N LYS A 291 1.14 -13.36 14.09
CA LYS A 291 1.60 -14.08 12.90
C LYS A 291 1.01 -15.48 12.86
N GLN A 292 1.03 -16.17 14.00
CA GLN A 292 0.44 -17.50 14.12
C GLN A 292 -1.06 -17.45 13.81
N LEU A 293 -1.82 -16.52 14.39
CA LEU A 293 -3.24 -16.33 14.12
C LEU A 293 -3.52 -16.07 12.64
N LEU A 294 -2.67 -15.29 11.97
CA LEU A 294 -2.83 -15.05 10.53
C LEU A 294 -2.59 -16.33 9.72
N CYS A 295 -1.57 -17.12 10.06
CA CYS A 295 -1.30 -18.40 9.39
C CYS A 295 -2.47 -19.38 9.59
N GLU A 296 -2.99 -19.51 10.80
CA GLU A 296 -4.15 -20.35 11.11
C GLU A 296 -5.39 -19.91 10.33
N TYR A 297 -5.63 -18.58 10.28
CA TYR A 297 -6.73 -18.02 9.51
C TYR A 297 -6.58 -18.29 8.02
N ALA A 298 -5.41 -18.01 7.44
CA ALA A 298 -5.13 -18.26 6.04
C ALA A 298 -5.27 -19.75 5.69
N SER A 299 -4.75 -20.63 6.54
CA SER A 299 -4.88 -22.08 6.37
C SER A 299 -6.36 -22.51 6.36
N SER A 300 -7.17 -21.95 7.25
CA SER A 300 -8.61 -22.20 7.29
C SER A 300 -9.33 -21.73 6.03
N VAL A 301 -9.00 -20.54 5.51
CA VAL A 301 -9.64 -19.96 4.32
C VAL A 301 -9.23 -20.71 3.05
N PHE A 302 -7.95 -20.92 2.83
CA PHE A 302 -7.43 -21.49 1.59
C PHE A 302 -7.47 -23.03 1.55
N GLY A 303 -7.50 -23.69 2.73
CA GLY A 303 -7.37 -25.15 2.84
C GLY A 303 -6.02 -25.64 2.38
N GLU A 304 -4.96 -24.88 2.66
CA GLU A 304 -3.54 -25.21 2.47
C GLU A 304 -2.78 -24.79 3.73
N GLU A 305 -1.63 -25.38 4.00
CA GLU A 305 -0.84 -25.08 5.17
C GLU A 305 -0.05 -23.79 4.99
N PHE A 306 -0.16 -22.89 5.98
CA PHE A 306 0.66 -21.67 6.10
C PHE A 306 1.45 -21.72 7.40
N THR A 307 2.74 -21.47 7.31
CA THR A 307 3.67 -21.42 8.43
C THR A 307 4.26 -20.00 8.58
N ALA A 308 5.04 -19.76 9.62
CA ALA A 308 5.74 -18.49 9.78
C ALA A 308 6.63 -18.14 8.58
N GLU A 309 7.17 -19.14 7.89
CA GLU A 309 7.99 -18.97 6.67
C GLU A 309 7.16 -18.54 5.46
N SER A 310 5.84 -18.77 5.50
CA SER A 310 4.92 -18.31 4.45
C SER A 310 4.73 -16.79 4.46
N ILE A 311 5.10 -16.10 5.54
CA ILE A 311 4.92 -14.66 5.71
C ILE A 311 6.11 -13.91 5.15
N ILE A 312 5.86 -13.06 4.16
CA ILE A 312 6.81 -12.09 3.63
C ILE A 312 6.49 -10.72 4.22
N GLU A 313 7.44 -10.19 4.99
CA GLU A 313 7.34 -8.87 5.62
C GLU A 313 8.21 -7.84 4.91
N GLU A 314 7.91 -6.55 5.11
CA GLU A 314 8.74 -5.48 4.58
C GLU A 314 10.09 -5.39 5.32
N HIS A 315 11.15 -5.26 4.55
CA HIS A 315 12.48 -4.98 5.10
C HIS A 315 12.83 -3.51 4.88
N ARG A 316 13.08 -2.80 5.98
CA ARG A 316 13.46 -1.38 5.96
C ARG A 316 14.88 -1.21 6.48
N ILE A 317 15.56 -0.17 5.99
CA ILE A 317 16.89 0.21 6.49
C ILE A 317 16.76 0.52 7.99
N SER A 318 17.68 0.02 8.82
CA SER A 318 17.66 0.33 10.25
C SER A 318 17.86 1.84 10.49
N VAL A 319 17.40 2.36 11.63
CA VAL A 319 17.59 3.78 11.99
C VAL A 319 19.07 4.08 12.10
N GLU A 320 19.84 3.13 12.64
CA GLU A 320 21.27 3.23 12.84
C GLU A 320 22.03 3.32 11.52
N ASP A 321 21.73 2.45 10.56
CA ASP A 321 22.38 2.45 9.23
C ASP A 321 21.95 3.66 8.41
N PHE A 322 20.68 4.07 8.56
CA PHE A 322 20.17 5.24 7.83
C PHE A 322 20.81 6.54 8.27
N PHE A 323 21.17 6.67 9.56
CA PHE A 323 21.83 7.83 10.16
C PHE A 323 23.27 7.51 10.63
N ALA A 324 24.03 6.77 9.84
CA ALA A 324 25.39 6.36 10.21
C ALA A 324 26.39 7.54 10.36
N ASP A 325 26.20 8.62 9.58
CA ASP A 325 27.17 9.72 9.45
C ASP A 325 26.71 11.01 10.16
N ILE A 326 26.32 10.93 11.42
CA ILE A 326 25.88 12.10 12.19
C ILE A 326 27.09 12.99 12.53
N THR A 327 26.97 14.29 12.25
CA THR A 327 28.04 15.27 12.50
C THR A 327 27.60 16.43 13.39
N GLU A 328 26.29 16.69 13.52
CA GLU A 328 25.75 17.87 14.19
C GLU A 328 24.49 17.53 14.99
N ASP A 329 24.17 18.27 16.04
CA ASP A 329 22.89 18.14 16.77
C ASP A 329 21.71 18.62 15.91
N GLY A 330 21.86 19.75 15.26
CA GLY A 330 20.97 20.26 14.21
C GLY A 330 19.72 20.98 14.69
N LEU A 331 19.58 21.25 15.99
CA LEU A 331 18.43 21.99 16.51
C LEU A 331 18.74 23.51 16.48
N PRO A 332 17.95 24.33 15.75
CA PRO A 332 18.14 25.78 15.71
C PRO A 332 17.87 26.48 17.05
N GLU A 333 18.42 27.66 17.22
CA GLU A 333 18.13 28.51 18.35
C GLU A 333 16.67 28.96 18.35
N LYS A 334 16.07 29.13 19.53
CA LYS A 334 14.64 29.46 19.67
C LYS A 334 14.19 30.72 18.92
N TYR A 335 15.08 31.72 18.84
CA TYR A 335 14.76 32.99 18.17
C TYR A 335 14.62 32.84 16.66
N ASP A 336 15.38 31.94 16.07
CA ASP A 336 15.31 31.64 14.65
C ASP A 336 14.00 30.92 14.32
N LEU A 337 13.51 30.06 15.21
CA LEU A 337 12.25 29.35 15.04
C LEU A 337 11.03 30.28 14.96
N LYS A 338 11.07 31.46 15.55
CA LYS A 338 9.96 32.43 15.50
C LYS A 338 9.58 32.80 14.06
N GLN A 339 10.55 32.89 13.17
CA GLN A 339 10.35 33.25 11.77
C GLN A 339 9.85 32.06 10.91
N CYS A 340 9.92 30.86 11.45
CA CYS A 340 9.65 29.60 10.75
C CYS A 340 8.19 29.17 10.83
N THR A 341 7.25 30.07 10.54
CA THR A 341 5.82 29.75 10.49
C THR A 341 5.22 30.19 9.17
N LEU A 342 4.16 29.47 8.69
CA LEU A 342 3.42 29.89 7.51
C LEU A 342 2.75 31.25 7.67
N LYS A 343 2.38 31.62 8.91
CA LYS A 343 1.76 32.91 9.22
C LYS A 343 2.74 34.06 8.97
N GLU A 344 3.99 33.91 9.35
CA GLU A 344 5.03 34.94 9.16
C GLU A 344 5.50 35.02 7.71
N THR A 345 5.62 33.87 7.03
CA THR A 345 6.15 33.78 5.66
C THR A 345 5.09 33.97 4.57
N LYS A 346 3.81 33.86 4.90
CA LYS A 346 2.62 34.05 4.03
C LYS A 346 2.48 33.08 2.85
N THR A 347 3.54 32.47 2.36
CA THR A 347 3.51 31.49 1.26
C THR A 347 4.29 30.24 1.62
N VAL A 348 3.86 29.09 1.09
CA VAL A 348 4.57 27.82 1.31
C VAL A 348 6.02 27.86 0.80
N GLU A 349 6.25 28.51 -0.34
CA GLU A 349 7.60 28.63 -0.91
C GLU A 349 8.53 29.47 -0.02
N ALA A 350 8.03 30.60 0.48
CA ALA A 350 8.79 31.44 1.42
C ALA A 350 9.05 30.70 2.73
N TYR A 351 8.06 29.98 3.25
CA TYR A 351 8.19 29.13 4.43
C TYR A 351 9.29 28.07 4.26
N LEU A 352 9.23 27.28 3.20
CA LEU A 352 10.22 26.24 2.90
C LEU A 352 11.63 26.82 2.69
N ARG A 353 11.74 28.01 2.10
CA ARG A 353 13.02 28.73 1.96
C ARG A 353 13.57 29.15 3.32
N THR A 354 12.73 29.73 4.19
CA THR A 354 13.13 30.21 5.51
C THR A 354 13.57 29.06 6.41
N ILE A 355 12.78 27.99 6.52
CA ILE A 355 13.14 26.84 7.36
C ILE A 355 14.43 26.17 6.86
N ARG A 356 14.64 26.09 5.54
CA ARG A 356 15.85 25.54 4.96
C ARG A 356 17.09 26.37 5.29
N GLN A 357 16.99 27.69 5.23
CA GLN A 357 18.10 28.58 5.59
C GLN A 357 18.48 28.47 7.06
N ILE A 358 17.52 28.29 7.93
CA ILE A 358 17.72 28.20 9.40
C ILE A 358 18.19 26.80 9.82
N TRP A 359 17.56 25.73 9.32
CA TRP A 359 17.91 24.37 9.70
C TRP A 359 19.13 23.83 8.97
N LEU A 360 19.40 24.28 7.75
CA LEU A 360 20.44 23.78 6.86
C LEU A 360 21.24 24.95 6.23
N PRO A 361 21.96 25.73 7.01
CA PRO A 361 22.71 26.88 6.49
C PRO A 361 23.58 26.50 5.29
N GLY A 362 23.48 27.28 4.20
CA GLY A 362 24.26 27.05 2.98
C GLY A 362 23.77 25.88 2.08
N CYS A 363 22.67 25.18 2.43
CA CYS A 363 22.09 24.15 1.59
C CYS A 363 21.40 24.76 0.37
N LYS A 364 21.66 24.21 -0.81
CA LYS A 364 20.95 24.57 -2.05
C LYS A 364 19.52 24.05 -2.02
N ALA A 365 18.69 24.54 -2.95
CA ALA A 365 17.28 24.10 -3.07
C ALA A 365 17.13 22.70 -3.68
N ASP A 366 18.20 21.93 -3.83
CA ASP A 366 18.16 20.58 -4.32
C ASP A 366 17.63 19.62 -3.24
N ARG A 367 16.59 18.87 -3.59
CA ARG A 367 15.89 17.96 -2.67
C ARG A 367 16.75 16.79 -2.20
N ALA A 368 17.69 16.33 -3.04
CA ALA A 368 18.62 15.26 -2.67
C ALA A 368 19.69 15.79 -1.70
N GLU A 369 20.16 17.04 -1.89
CA GLU A 369 21.07 17.69 -0.95
C GLU A 369 20.41 17.91 0.41
N ILE A 370 19.14 18.37 0.43
CA ILE A 370 18.36 18.49 1.67
C ILE A 370 18.35 17.14 2.40
N GLY A 371 18.01 16.05 1.71
CA GLY A 371 17.99 14.72 2.30
C GLY A 371 19.35 14.27 2.86
N ALA A 372 20.42 14.51 2.11
CA ALA A 372 21.78 14.19 2.55
C ALA A 372 22.21 14.97 3.80
N ARG A 373 21.82 16.25 3.89
CA ARG A 373 22.11 17.11 5.06
C ARG A 373 21.29 16.69 6.28
N LEU A 374 19.99 16.43 6.12
CA LEU A 374 19.13 15.99 7.23
C LEU A 374 19.62 14.69 7.87
N ARG A 375 20.19 13.77 7.09
CA ARG A 375 20.77 12.51 7.60
C ARG A 375 21.99 12.70 8.49
N LYS A 376 22.59 13.87 8.53
CA LYS A 376 23.75 14.22 9.38
C LYS A 376 23.34 14.83 10.71
N LEU A 377 22.05 15.10 10.93
CA LEU A 377 21.54 15.80 12.11
C LEU A 377 20.95 14.82 13.13
N GLN A 378 21.49 14.86 14.37
CA GLN A 378 21.05 13.99 15.48
C GLN A 378 19.57 14.13 15.78
N ILE A 379 19.02 15.35 15.75
CA ILE A 379 17.62 15.61 16.05
C ILE A 379 16.65 14.84 15.12
N PHE A 380 17.01 14.63 13.83
CA PHE A 380 16.22 13.87 12.88
C PHE A 380 16.30 12.34 13.12
N LYS A 381 17.45 11.86 13.58
CA LYS A 381 17.58 10.46 14.07
C LYS A 381 16.69 10.23 15.28
N ASP A 382 16.73 11.15 16.24
CA ASP A 382 15.91 11.09 17.46
C ASP A 382 14.42 11.12 17.10
N LEU A 383 14.01 12.02 16.19
CA LEU A 383 12.64 12.11 15.68
C LEU A 383 12.18 10.79 15.05
N LEU A 384 12.97 10.23 14.15
CA LEU A 384 12.65 8.96 13.50
C LEU A 384 12.51 7.84 14.53
N SER A 385 13.44 7.75 15.48
CA SER A 385 13.46 6.68 16.48
C SER A 385 12.25 6.66 17.42
N VAL A 386 11.57 7.80 17.61
CA VAL A 386 10.33 7.88 18.40
C VAL A 386 9.08 7.62 17.57
N THR A 387 9.16 7.66 16.26
CA THR A 387 8.04 7.42 15.34
C THR A 387 8.00 6.01 14.75
N THR A 388 9.04 5.20 14.93
CA THR A 388 9.12 3.82 14.38
C THR A 388 8.13 2.86 15.02
N GLN A 389 7.59 3.17 16.20
CA GLN A 389 6.67 2.29 16.95
C GLN A 389 5.20 2.39 16.49
N GLY A 390 4.89 3.21 15.49
CA GLY A 390 3.53 3.37 14.96
C GLY A 390 3.13 4.81 14.69
N ILE A 391 1.83 5.07 14.73
CA ILE A 391 1.26 6.41 14.57
C ILE A 391 1.26 7.16 15.90
N ILE A 392 1.63 8.43 15.89
CA ILE A 392 1.77 9.26 17.10
C ILE A 392 1.16 10.65 16.87
N THR A 393 0.50 11.22 17.88
CA THR A 393 0.02 12.61 17.81
C THR A 393 1.18 13.60 17.94
N MET A 394 1.00 14.83 17.45
CA MET A 394 2.02 15.89 17.58
C MET A 394 2.42 16.16 19.03
N GLU A 395 1.47 16.10 19.96
CA GLU A 395 1.73 16.29 21.39
C GLU A 395 2.59 15.15 21.96
N GLN A 396 2.23 13.89 21.64
CA GLN A 396 3.00 12.72 22.10
C GLN A 396 4.40 12.71 21.46
N LEU A 397 4.50 13.08 20.18
CA LEU A 397 5.75 13.20 19.46
C LEU A 397 6.71 14.20 20.16
N GLY A 398 6.20 15.38 20.51
CA GLY A 398 6.97 16.38 21.26
C GLY A 398 7.46 15.86 22.62
N LYS A 399 6.58 15.17 23.37
CA LYS A 399 6.95 14.59 24.67
C LYS A 399 8.01 13.48 24.55
N GLN A 400 7.87 12.60 23.57
CA GLN A 400 8.82 11.49 23.37
C GLN A 400 10.16 12.00 22.83
N LEU A 401 10.15 12.94 21.87
CA LEU A 401 11.36 13.57 21.36
C LEU A 401 12.13 14.32 22.47
N GLY A 402 11.40 15.04 23.35
CA GLY A 402 11.99 15.70 24.51
C GLY A 402 12.71 14.74 25.46
N ARG A 403 12.22 13.51 25.63
CA ARG A 403 12.89 12.47 26.44
C ARG A 403 14.20 11.98 25.81
N LYS A 404 14.33 12.05 24.50
CA LYS A 404 15.52 11.58 23.75
C LYS A 404 16.53 12.69 23.50
N ASN A 405 16.07 13.93 23.25
CA ASN A 405 16.93 15.05 22.91
C ASN A 405 16.85 16.15 23.98
N ALA A 406 17.95 16.36 24.70
CA ALA A 406 18.02 17.32 25.81
C ALA A 406 17.86 18.78 25.37
N GLY A 407 18.32 19.11 24.13
CA GLY A 407 18.13 20.44 23.54
C GLY A 407 16.65 20.72 23.29
N PHE A 408 15.97 19.78 22.64
CA PHE A 408 14.54 19.86 22.39
C PHE A 408 13.72 19.87 23.69
N GLN A 409 14.12 19.09 24.70
CA GLN A 409 13.47 19.09 26.03
C GLN A 409 13.47 20.49 26.65
N ARG A 410 14.58 21.20 26.58
CA ARG A 410 14.69 22.58 27.09
C ARG A 410 13.72 23.53 26.39
N ILE A 411 13.59 23.41 25.06
CA ILE A 411 12.61 24.21 24.30
C ILE A 411 11.19 23.82 24.67
N LEU A 412 10.90 22.54 24.77
CA LEU A 412 9.54 22.04 25.11
C LEU A 412 9.06 22.54 26.48
N LEU A 413 9.94 22.51 27.49
CA LEU A 413 9.58 22.93 28.85
C LEU A 413 9.43 24.46 29.00
N ASN A 414 10.33 25.22 28.39
CA ASN A 414 10.37 26.67 28.57
C ASN A 414 9.57 27.44 27.51
N TYR A 415 9.41 26.86 26.32
CA TYR A 415 8.81 27.51 25.14
C TYR A 415 7.99 26.51 24.30
N PRO A 416 6.88 25.97 24.80
CA PRO A 416 6.13 24.92 24.11
C PRO A 416 5.68 25.27 22.69
N ALA A 417 5.37 26.55 22.43
CA ALA A 417 5.00 27.02 21.11
C ALA A 417 6.14 26.87 20.10
N TYR A 418 7.38 27.16 20.51
CA TYR A 418 8.54 26.95 19.63
C TYR A 418 8.90 25.48 19.40
N ALA A 419 8.64 24.62 20.39
CA ALA A 419 8.76 23.18 20.22
C ALA A 419 7.80 22.66 19.14
N HIS A 420 6.56 23.17 19.15
CA HIS A 420 5.57 22.82 18.12
C HIS A 420 6.02 23.29 16.72
N ILE A 421 6.49 24.54 16.60
CA ILE A 421 7.03 25.07 15.34
C ILE A 421 8.20 24.21 14.86
N ALA A 422 9.12 23.83 15.74
CA ALA A 422 10.24 22.98 15.38
C ALA A 422 9.78 21.62 14.79
N LEU A 423 8.79 20.97 15.41
CA LEU A 423 8.22 19.73 14.87
C LEU A 423 7.59 19.92 13.49
N GLU A 424 6.81 20.99 13.29
CA GLU A 424 6.22 21.31 11.98
C GLU A 424 7.31 21.52 10.93
N ASN A 425 8.37 22.24 11.26
CA ASN A 425 9.51 22.49 10.36
C ASN A 425 10.23 21.18 9.99
N MET A 426 10.48 20.31 10.98
CA MET A 426 11.13 19.02 10.72
C MET A 426 10.30 18.16 9.76
N LEU A 427 8.99 18.07 9.96
CA LEU A 427 8.10 17.31 9.08
C LEU A 427 8.00 17.93 7.68
N ALA A 428 8.02 19.28 7.59
CA ALA A 428 8.04 19.98 6.31
C ALA A 428 9.35 19.72 5.54
N LEU A 429 10.50 19.78 6.20
CA LEU A 429 11.78 19.45 5.59
C LEU A 429 11.86 17.99 5.12
N ILE A 430 11.35 17.06 5.93
CA ILE A 430 11.26 15.63 5.54
C ILE A 430 10.39 15.47 4.30
N SER A 431 9.28 16.21 4.19
CA SER A 431 8.39 16.10 3.03
C SER A 431 9.05 16.57 1.71
N GLU A 432 10.02 17.48 1.79
CA GLU A 432 10.80 17.94 0.64
C GLU A 432 11.99 17.04 0.31
N ALA A 433 12.60 16.45 1.34
CA ALA A 433 13.84 15.70 1.23
C ALA A 433 13.72 14.44 0.38
N LYS A 434 14.70 14.21 -0.48
CA LYS A 434 14.78 13.03 -1.35
C LYS A 434 16.06 12.23 -1.09
N MET A 435 16.04 10.96 -1.46
CA MET A 435 17.24 10.12 -1.54
C MET A 435 18.15 10.57 -2.70
N PRO A 436 19.43 10.19 -2.71
CA PRO A 436 20.31 10.43 -3.85
C PRO A 436 19.64 9.99 -5.17
N GLY A 437 19.77 10.80 -6.22
CA GLY A 437 19.08 10.62 -7.49
C GLY A 437 17.66 11.21 -7.56
N GLY A 438 17.13 11.77 -6.46
CA GLY A 438 15.93 12.63 -6.46
C GLY A 438 14.59 11.95 -6.71
N LYS A 439 14.56 10.64 -6.98
CA LYS A 439 13.33 9.91 -7.34
C LYS A 439 12.47 9.56 -6.11
N PHE A 440 13.09 9.09 -5.03
CA PHE A 440 12.38 8.56 -3.85
C PHE A 440 12.46 9.53 -2.67
N PRO A 441 11.44 9.56 -1.78
CA PRO A 441 11.50 10.36 -0.55
C PRO A 441 12.64 9.86 0.34
N MET A 442 13.24 10.76 1.12
CA MET A 442 14.26 10.42 2.11
C MET A 442 13.68 9.54 3.21
N LEU A 443 12.53 9.93 3.76
CA LEU A 443 11.72 9.17 4.71
C LEU A 443 10.27 9.13 4.20
N TYR A 444 9.57 8.07 4.50
CA TYR A 444 8.13 7.95 4.20
C TYR A 444 7.34 8.59 5.34
N LEU A 445 6.89 9.82 5.10
CA LEU A 445 6.03 10.56 6.01
C LEU A 445 4.56 10.26 5.68
N GLN A 446 3.82 9.77 6.67
CA GLN A 446 2.36 9.64 6.61
C GLN A 446 1.73 10.54 7.68
N VAL A 447 0.72 11.30 7.27
CA VAL A 447 -0.12 12.09 8.17
C VAL A 447 -1.55 11.60 8.01
N GLN A 448 -2.18 11.19 9.12
CA GLN A 448 -3.51 10.61 9.12
C GLN A 448 -4.43 11.46 10.00
N LEU A 449 -5.56 11.86 9.44
CA LEU A 449 -6.66 12.51 10.14
C LEU A 449 -7.84 11.55 10.13
N TRP A 450 -8.26 11.08 11.32
CA TRP A 450 -9.35 10.13 11.43
C TRP A 450 -10.65 10.85 11.76
N GLN A 451 -11.67 10.59 10.97
CA GLN A 451 -13.04 11.05 11.22
C GLN A 451 -13.80 9.96 11.99
N ARG A 452 -14.49 10.34 13.06
CA ARG A 452 -15.40 9.44 13.77
C ARG A 452 -16.73 9.34 13.03
N GLU A 453 -17.32 8.16 13.06
CA GLU A 453 -18.72 8.02 12.71
C GLU A 453 -19.59 8.66 13.82
N LEU A 454 -20.55 9.46 13.39
CA LEU A 454 -21.52 10.10 14.30
C LEU A 454 -22.72 9.18 14.59
N SER A 455 -22.67 7.91 14.22
CA SER A 455 -23.75 6.94 14.32
C SER A 455 -24.07 6.47 15.75
N GLY A 456 -23.60 7.16 16.77
CA GLY A 456 -23.81 6.82 18.19
C GLY A 456 -24.14 8.01 19.09
N ILE A 457 -24.63 9.11 18.52
CA ILE A 457 -25.10 10.29 19.27
C ILE A 457 -26.61 10.27 19.34
#